data_eaacd29341c034136e4b034665039739
#
_entry.id   eaacd29341c034136e4b034665039739
#
_cell.length_a   1.000
_cell.length_b   1.000
_cell.length_c   1.000
_cell.angle_alpha   90.00
_cell.angle_beta   90.00
_cell.angle_gamma   90.00
#
_symmetry.space_group_name_H-M   'P 1'
#
loop_
_entity.id
_entity.type
_entity.pdbx_description
1 polymer ?
#
loop_
_entity_poly.entity_id
_entity_poly.type
_entity_poly.pdbx_seq_one_letter_code
_entity_poly.pdbx_strand_id
1 'polypeptide(L)'
;MKRNYWENMASSYQEEIFDVLQQDKKKLLVRAIRKYSKPSQQVIDIGCAVGKWLPVLSPVFKKVIALDISINNLKIAQRLHPTLENVDYKRADMSNPALRVPKVEFGICINAILTPHAKDRLIFFNNLKKCIKPNGFLVLTIPSLESYLLTRIVQQQFNIDKKEFSEFITGKKALIKWKNLIQGVGEIDQVPHKHFLKEELILMLKKSGFDVLEIKKIEYPWTTEFNRPPRWLHSPKPWDWMVVAKKD
;
A
#
# COMPACT_ATOMS: atom_id res chain seq x y z
N MET A 1 9.61 5.19 5.75
CA MET A 1 9.72 6.59 5.29
C MET A 1 9.35 7.50 6.43
N LYS A 2 10.05 8.64 6.57
CA LYS A 2 9.79 9.58 7.65
C LYS A 2 8.66 10.55 7.26
N ARG A 3 7.98 11.13 8.26
CA ARG A 3 6.89 12.09 8.09
C ARG A 3 7.23 13.20 7.08
N ASN A 4 8.42 13.81 7.18
CA ASN A 4 8.82 14.92 6.31
C ASN A 4 8.79 14.57 4.81
N TYR A 5 9.07 13.33 4.45
CA TYR A 5 8.93 12.86 3.07
C TYR A 5 7.48 13.04 2.56
N TRP A 6 6.51 12.54 3.31
CA TRP A 6 5.10 12.62 2.93
C TRP A 6 4.51 14.03 3.03
N GLU A 7 5.03 14.87 3.94
CA GLU A 7 4.63 16.29 3.99
C GLU A 7 5.07 17.05 2.73
N ASN A 8 6.26 16.76 2.20
CA ASN A 8 6.78 17.39 0.99
C ASN A 8 6.10 16.88 -0.28
N MET A 9 5.74 15.60 -0.32
CA MET A 9 5.07 14.97 -1.46
C MET A 9 3.60 15.38 -1.60
N ALA A 10 3.00 16.00 -0.60
CA ALA A 10 1.57 16.26 -0.57
C ALA A 10 1.07 17.11 -1.74
N SER A 11 1.86 18.08 -2.21
CA SER A 11 1.48 18.98 -3.32
C SER A 11 1.48 18.30 -4.69
N SER A 12 2.35 17.32 -4.90
CA SER A 12 2.50 16.54 -6.15
C SER A 12 1.91 15.12 -6.06
N TYR A 13 1.27 14.80 -4.95
CA TYR A 13 0.80 13.43 -4.64
C TYR A 13 -0.05 12.82 -5.76
N GLN A 14 -0.92 13.59 -6.41
CA GLN A 14 -1.81 13.08 -7.46
C GLN A 14 -1.06 12.71 -8.75
N GLU A 15 0.05 13.37 -9.01
CA GLU A 15 0.85 13.19 -10.22
C GLU A 15 1.93 12.13 -10.05
N GLU A 16 2.52 12.04 -8.86
CA GLU A 16 3.70 11.21 -8.60
C GLU A 16 3.37 9.87 -7.95
N ILE A 17 2.23 9.73 -7.25
CA ILE A 17 1.91 8.50 -6.53
C ILE A 17 0.96 7.62 -7.31
N PHE A 18 1.37 6.35 -7.44
CA PHE A 18 0.65 5.29 -8.11
C PHE A 18 -0.82 5.15 -7.61
N ASP A 19 -1.78 5.26 -8.53
CA ASP A 19 -3.21 5.26 -8.23
C ASP A 19 -3.81 3.86 -8.36
N VAL A 20 -3.81 3.10 -7.25
CA VAL A 20 -4.39 1.75 -7.18
C VAL A 20 -5.89 1.76 -7.55
N LEU A 21 -6.66 2.80 -7.19
CA LEU A 21 -8.08 2.88 -7.49
C LEU A 21 -8.35 2.94 -9.00
N GLN A 22 -7.53 3.71 -9.73
CA GLN A 22 -7.63 3.79 -11.19
C GLN A 22 -7.12 2.53 -11.88
N GLN A 23 -6.10 1.88 -11.31
CA GLN A 23 -5.46 0.71 -11.91
C GLN A 23 -6.20 -0.60 -11.64
N ASP A 24 -7.01 -0.72 -10.59
CA ASP A 24 -7.83 -1.90 -10.33
C ASP A 24 -9.00 -2.01 -11.33
N LYS A 25 -8.67 -2.29 -12.59
CA LYS A 25 -9.66 -2.41 -13.69
C LYS A 25 -10.71 -3.48 -13.42
N LYS A 26 -10.36 -4.51 -12.64
CA LYS A 26 -11.27 -5.59 -12.23
C LYS A 26 -12.13 -5.21 -11.03
N LYS A 27 -11.92 -4.03 -10.43
CA LYS A 27 -12.62 -3.53 -9.22
C LYS A 27 -12.58 -4.51 -8.06
N LEU A 28 -11.45 -5.21 -7.88
CA LEU A 28 -11.30 -6.25 -6.85
C LEU A 28 -11.42 -5.68 -5.44
N LEU A 29 -10.81 -4.50 -5.20
CA LEU A 29 -10.87 -3.82 -3.91
C LEU A 29 -12.30 -3.36 -3.57
N VAL A 30 -12.97 -2.69 -4.51
CA VAL A 30 -14.35 -2.22 -4.31
C VAL A 30 -15.30 -3.41 -4.05
N ARG A 31 -15.10 -4.52 -4.78
CA ARG A 31 -15.88 -5.75 -4.56
C ARG A 31 -15.59 -6.36 -3.19
N ALA A 32 -14.33 -6.40 -2.76
CA ALA A 32 -13.96 -6.90 -1.44
C ALA A 32 -14.54 -6.03 -0.32
N ILE A 33 -14.43 -4.70 -0.43
CA ILE A 33 -15.01 -3.77 0.53
C ILE A 33 -16.52 -4.05 0.66
N ARG A 34 -17.26 -4.09 -0.44
CA ARG A 34 -18.72 -4.33 -0.43
C ARG A 34 -19.12 -5.71 0.09
N LYS A 35 -18.32 -6.75 -0.22
CA LYS A 35 -18.60 -8.14 0.22
C LYS A 35 -18.50 -8.30 1.73
N TYR A 36 -17.54 -7.63 2.38
CA TYR A 36 -17.23 -7.83 3.79
C TYR A 36 -17.69 -6.71 4.70
N SER A 37 -18.24 -5.62 4.17
CA SER A 37 -18.76 -4.48 4.94
C SER A 37 -20.24 -4.62 5.27
N LYS A 38 -20.66 -3.85 6.29
CA LYS A 38 -22.07 -3.60 6.65
C LYS A 38 -22.29 -2.11 6.86
N PRO A 39 -23.44 -1.52 6.45
CA PRO A 39 -23.68 -0.08 6.57
C PRO A 39 -23.61 0.49 7.98
N SER A 40 -23.85 -0.34 9.00
CA SER A 40 -23.77 0.06 10.41
C SER A 40 -22.34 0.16 10.95
N GLN A 41 -21.35 -0.31 10.22
CA GLN A 41 -19.96 -0.39 10.66
C GLN A 41 -19.21 0.95 10.47
N GLN A 42 -18.15 1.11 11.25
CA GLN A 42 -17.15 2.14 11.04
C GLN A 42 -15.94 1.56 10.30
N VAL A 43 -15.32 2.37 9.44
CA VAL A 43 -14.10 2.02 8.75
C VAL A 43 -12.97 2.97 9.09
N ILE A 44 -11.74 2.45 9.15
CA ILE A 44 -10.52 3.25 9.20
C ILE A 44 -9.76 3.09 7.89
N ASP A 45 -9.46 4.22 7.25
CA ASP A 45 -8.59 4.33 6.06
C ASP A 45 -7.19 4.70 6.52
N ILE A 46 -6.29 3.72 6.54
CA ILE A 46 -4.94 3.84 7.10
C ILE A 46 -3.96 4.24 6.00
N GLY A 47 -3.38 5.43 6.12
CA GLY A 47 -2.59 6.05 5.06
C GLY A 47 -3.50 6.59 3.95
N CYS A 48 -4.56 7.33 4.33
CA CYS A 48 -5.58 7.83 3.39
C CYS A 48 -5.03 8.84 2.37
N ALA A 49 -3.86 9.40 2.62
CA ALA A 49 -3.21 10.42 1.80
C ALA A 49 -4.17 11.57 1.46
N VAL A 50 -4.33 11.89 0.17
CA VAL A 50 -5.26 12.94 -0.31
C VAL A 50 -6.71 12.46 -0.41
N GLY A 51 -7.04 11.30 0.15
CA GLY A 51 -8.41 10.82 0.33
C GLY A 51 -9.05 10.17 -0.89
N LYS A 52 -8.28 9.60 -1.83
CA LYS A 52 -8.81 8.97 -3.05
C LYS A 52 -9.87 7.89 -2.79
N TRP A 53 -9.81 7.20 -1.65
CA TRP A 53 -10.77 6.14 -1.28
C TRP A 53 -12.00 6.66 -0.54
N LEU A 54 -11.99 7.89 -0.02
CA LEU A 54 -13.09 8.43 0.78
C LEU A 54 -14.45 8.43 0.05
N PRO A 55 -14.54 8.80 -1.25
CA PRO A 55 -15.80 8.72 -2.00
C PRO A 55 -16.34 7.30 -2.17
N VAL A 56 -15.47 6.28 -2.09
CA VAL A 56 -15.88 4.87 -2.15
C VAL A 56 -16.35 4.38 -0.78
N LEU A 57 -15.73 4.86 0.31
CA LEU A 57 -15.99 4.40 1.68
C LEU A 57 -17.19 5.11 2.31
N SER A 58 -17.31 6.42 2.12
CA SER A 58 -18.34 7.24 2.76
C SER A 58 -19.76 6.72 2.53
N PRO A 59 -20.20 6.32 1.31
CA PRO A 59 -21.55 5.80 1.10
C PRO A 59 -21.76 4.36 1.60
N VAL A 60 -20.69 3.66 1.98
CA VAL A 60 -20.74 2.23 2.39
C VAL A 60 -20.80 2.07 3.90
N PHE A 61 -20.18 3.01 4.64
CA PHE A 61 -20.01 2.90 6.09
C PHE A 61 -20.70 4.03 6.85
N LYS A 62 -21.15 3.74 8.06
CA LYS A 62 -21.71 4.74 8.97
C LYS A 62 -20.75 5.88 9.25
N LYS A 63 -19.47 5.59 9.38
CA LYS A 63 -18.39 6.54 9.68
C LYS A 63 -17.07 6.10 9.08
N VAL A 64 -16.31 7.04 8.56
CA VAL A 64 -14.97 6.84 8.02
C VAL A 64 -13.96 7.61 8.89
N ILE A 65 -12.90 6.94 9.32
CA ILE A 65 -11.76 7.56 9.99
C ILE A 65 -10.62 7.61 8.98
N ALA A 66 -10.34 8.76 8.42
CA ALA A 66 -9.25 8.99 7.49
C ALA A 66 -7.97 9.31 8.26
N LEU A 67 -7.00 8.39 8.23
CA LEU A 67 -5.79 8.47 9.03
C LEU A 67 -4.55 8.60 8.13
N ASP A 68 -3.75 9.65 8.33
CA ASP A 68 -2.48 9.83 7.63
C ASP A 68 -1.42 10.44 8.56
N ILE A 69 -0.15 10.22 8.23
CA ILE A 69 0.99 10.80 8.95
C ILE A 69 1.21 12.27 8.58
N SER A 70 0.85 12.67 7.35
CA SER A 70 0.98 14.03 6.82
C SER A 70 -0.26 14.87 7.09
N ILE A 71 -0.07 15.99 7.77
CA ILE A 71 -1.16 16.96 7.97
C ILE A 71 -1.52 17.66 6.65
N ASN A 72 -0.55 17.83 5.74
CA ASN A 72 -0.79 18.45 4.45
C ASN A 72 -1.69 17.57 3.57
N ASN A 73 -1.44 16.25 3.54
CA ASN A 73 -2.33 15.29 2.87
C ASN A 73 -3.76 15.37 3.39
N LEU A 74 -3.93 15.38 4.72
CA LEU A 74 -5.27 15.49 5.33
C LEU A 74 -5.99 16.81 4.98
N LYS A 75 -5.27 17.93 4.96
CA LYS A 75 -5.84 19.22 4.53
C LYS A 75 -6.28 19.20 3.06
N ILE A 76 -5.51 18.52 2.19
CA ILE A 76 -5.87 18.34 0.78
C ILE A 76 -7.10 17.44 0.68
N ALA A 77 -7.12 16.32 1.40
CA ALA A 77 -8.27 15.40 1.43
C ALA A 77 -9.57 16.10 1.85
N GLN A 78 -9.52 16.93 2.90
CA GLN A 78 -10.67 17.73 3.34
C GLN A 78 -11.17 18.72 2.27
N ARG A 79 -10.25 19.39 1.57
CA ARG A 79 -10.60 20.33 0.50
C ARG A 79 -11.17 19.65 -0.74
N LEU A 80 -10.68 18.44 -1.07
CA LEU A 80 -11.17 17.67 -2.21
C LEU A 80 -12.56 17.05 -1.95
N HIS A 81 -12.91 16.81 -0.68
CA HIS A 81 -14.13 16.08 -0.31
C HIS A 81 -14.96 16.85 0.73
N PRO A 82 -15.35 18.11 0.47
CA PRO A 82 -16.02 18.97 1.45
C PRO A 82 -17.45 18.50 1.80
N THR A 83 -18.06 17.67 0.97
CA THR A 83 -19.43 17.17 1.13
C THR A 83 -19.53 15.86 1.88
N LEU A 84 -18.42 15.25 2.26
CA LEU A 84 -18.42 13.97 2.99
C LEU A 84 -18.54 14.23 4.50
N GLU A 85 -19.78 14.26 5.02
CA GLU A 85 -20.09 14.63 6.41
C GLU A 85 -19.69 13.56 7.44
N ASN A 86 -19.57 12.29 7.01
CA ASN A 86 -19.27 11.16 7.91
C ASN A 86 -17.78 10.81 7.99
N VAL A 87 -16.87 11.73 7.59
CA VAL A 87 -15.42 11.51 7.58
C VAL A 87 -14.72 12.29 8.69
N ASP A 88 -14.05 11.58 9.60
CA ASP A 88 -13.14 12.14 10.61
C ASP A 88 -11.69 12.05 10.13
N TYR A 89 -11.01 13.17 9.99
CA TYR A 89 -9.61 13.24 9.60
C TYR A 89 -8.71 13.26 10.84
N LYS A 90 -7.76 12.31 10.92
CA LYS A 90 -6.86 12.19 12.07
C LYS A 90 -5.40 12.01 11.64
N ARG A 91 -4.54 12.90 12.13
CA ARG A 91 -3.10 12.71 11.94
C ARG A 91 -2.58 11.64 12.91
N ALA A 92 -1.96 10.59 12.37
CA ALA A 92 -1.34 9.56 13.17
C ALA A 92 -0.19 8.86 12.41
N ASP A 93 0.83 8.45 13.17
CA ASP A 93 1.94 7.65 12.67
C ASP A 93 1.75 6.20 13.09
N MET A 94 1.50 5.33 12.13
CA MET A 94 1.35 3.89 12.36
C MET A 94 2.64 3.20 12.83
N SER A 95 3.79 3.86 12.71
CA SER A 95 5.08 3.39 13.25
C SER A 95 5.33 3.85 14.69
N ASN A 96 4.41 4.59 15.31
CA ASN A 96 4.52 5.00 16.70
C ASN A 96 4.00 3.89 17.63
N PRO A 97 4.84 3.31 18.51
CA PRO A 97 4.41 2.24 19.41
C PRO A 97 3.37 2.68 20.45
N ALA A 98 3.33 3.99 20.78
CA ALA A 98 2.36 4.59 21.72
C ALA A 98 1.06 5.06 21.03
N LEU A 99 0.86 4.72 19.76
CA LEU A 99 -0.32 5.11 19.01
C LEU A 99 -1.62 4.67 19.69
N ARG A 100 -2.54 5.62 19.86
CA ARG A 100 -3.92 5.40 20.31
C ARG A 100 -4.88 5.76 19.20
N VAL A 101 -5.59 4.78 18.69
CA VAL A 101 -6.63 4.93 17.66
C VAL A 101 -7.88 4.18 18.08
N PRO A 102 -9.07 4.62 17.65
CA PRO A 102 -10.29 3.89 17.91
C PRO A 102 -10.26 2.53 17.24
N LYS A 103 -10.92 1.54 17.86
CA LYS A 103 -11.14 0.22 17.27
C LYS A 103 -12.41 0.27 16.43
N VAL A 104 -12.31 -0.21 15.22
CA VAL A 104 -13.41 -0.26 14.23
C VAL A 104 -13.63 -1.67 13.71
N GLU A 105 -14.76 -1.90 13.06
CA GLU A 105 -15.11 -3.20 12.50
C GLU A 105 -14.41 -3.47 11.17
N PHE A 106 -13.99 -2.41 10.45
CA PHE A 106 -13.40 -2.54 9.11
C PHE A 106 -12.19 -1.63 8.96
N GLY A 107 -11.13 -2.15 8.37
CA GLY A 107 -9.95 -1.36 8.02
C GLY A 107 -9.61 -1.49 6.55
N ILE A 108 -9.13 -0.41 5.95
CA ILE A 108 -8.41 -0.48 4.68
C ILE A 108 -7.01 0.11 4.85
N CYS A 109 -6.05 -0.43 4.09
CA CYS A 109 -4.67 0.04 4.10
C CYS A 109 -4.09 -0.18 2.69
N ILE A 110 -4.09 0.86 1.87
CA ILE A 110 -3.74 0.77 0.46
C ILE A 110 -2.33 1.33 0.25
N ASN A 111 -1.37 0.44 -0.01
CA ASN A 111 0.05 0.77 -0.26
C ASN A 111 0.65 1.75 0.79
N ALA A 112 0.29 1.61 2.07
CA ALA A 112 0.80 2.47 3.13
C ALA A 112 1.94 1.84 3.96
N ILE A 113 2.16 0.51 3.85
CA ILE A 113 3.24 -0.20 4.57
C ILE A 113 4.48 -0.31 3.68
N LEU A 114 5.11 0.81 3.40
CA LEU A 114 6.22 0.90 2.44
C LEU A 114 7.60 1.04 3.11
N THR A 115 7.66 1.26 4.42
CA THR A 115 8.93 1.52 5.11
C THR A 115 9.94 0.38 4.96
N PRO A 116 11.19 0.66 4.56
CA PRO A 116 12.26 -0.34 4.47
C PRO A 116 12.74 -0.84 5.84
N HIS A 117 12.39 -0.15 6.94
CA HIS A 117 12.84 -0.47 8.28
C HIS A 117 11.97 -1.56 8.93
N ALA A 118 12.54 -2.72 9.21
CA ALA A 118 11.82 -3.87 9.76
C ALA A 118 11.13 -3.57 11.11
N LYS A 119 11.80 -2.80 11.99
CA LYS A 119 11.22 -2.40 13.30
C LYS A 119 9.94 -1.58 13.12
N ASP A 120 9.95 -0.61 12.23
CA ASP A 120 8.79 0.25 11.97
C ASP A 120 7.63 -0.55 11.38
N ARG A 121 7.92 -1.53 10.49
CA ARG A 121 6.91 -2.44 9.94
C ARG A 121 6.25 -3.29 11.02
N LEU A 122 7.04 -3.86 11.94
CA LEU A 122 6.49 -4.64 13.06
C LEU A 122 5.55 -3.81 13.94
N ILE A 123 5.93 -2.56 14.23
CA ILE A 123 5.07 -1.64 14.98
C ILE A 123 3.79 -1.33 14.18
N PHE A 124 3.92 -1.11 12.87
CA PHE A 124 2.79 -0.85 11.99
C PHE A 124 1.78 -2.00 12.02
N PHE A 125 2.23 -3.25 11.83
CA PHE A 125 1.34 -4.44 11.90
C PHE A 125 0.70 -4.60 13.28
N ASN A 126 1.43 -4.33 14.37
CA ASN A 126 0.86 -4.34 15.71
C ASN A 126 -0.22 -3.27 15.89
N ASN A 127 -0.04 -2.10 15.32
CA ASN A 127 -1.04 -1.03 15.37
C ASN A 127 -2.23 -1.34 14.46
N LEU A 128 -2.05 -1.99 13.30
CA LEU A 128 -3.15 -2.56 12.51
C LEU A 128 -4.03 -3.47 13.36
N LYS A 129 -3.40 -4.42 14.09
CA LYS A 129 -4.13 -5.30 15.02
C LYS A 129 -4.94 -4.52 16.05
N LYS A 130 -4.38 -3.43 16.59
CA LYS A 130 -5.06 -2.61 17.61
C LYS A 130 -6.25 -1.85 17.04
N CYS A 131 -6.21 -1.42 15.78
CA CYS A 131 -7.26 -0.64 15.12
C CYS A 131 -8.52 -1.46 14.80
N ILE A 132 -8.40 -2.77 14.63
CA ILE A 132 -9.50 -3.62 14.19
C ILE A 132 -10.08 -4.36 15.40
N LYS A 133 -11.41 -4.41 15.53
CA LYS A 133 -12.14 -5.19 16.54
C LYS A 133 -12.01 -6.68 16.26
N PRO A 134 -12.15 -7.57 17.27
CA PRO A 134 -12.33 -9.00 17.04
C PRO A 134 -13.44 -9.26 16.02
N ASN A 135 -13.24 -10.24 15.16
CA ASN A 135 -14.12 -10.54 14.02
C ASN A 135 -14.24 -9.43 12.95
N GLY A 136 -13.49 -8.34 13.07
CA GLY A 136 -13.42 -7.28 12.05
C GLY A 136 -12.58 -7.67 10.85
N PHE A 137 -12.72 -6.92 9.76
CA PHE A 137 -12.06 -7.18 8.48
C PHE A 137 -11.01 -6.13 8.18
N LEU A 138 -9.97 -6.57 7.47
CA LEU A 138 -8.93 -5.72 6.91
C LEU A 138 -8.79 -5.99 5.41
N VAL A 139 -8.89 -4.96 4.59
CA VAL A 139 -8.52 -5.00 3.17
C VAL A 139 -7.20 -4.26 3.02
N LEU A 140 -6.21 -4.94 2.48
CA LEU A 140 -4.84 -4.46 2.38
C LEU A 140 -4.35 -4.57 0.93
N THR A 141 -3.67 -3.55 0.40
CA THR A 141 -2.78 -3.71 -0.76
C THR A 141 -1.34 -3.41 -0.38
N ILE A 142 -0.44 -4.11 -1.06
CA ILE A 142 0.97 -4.06 -0.70
C ILE A 142 1.82 -4.44 -1.92
N PRO A 143 2.96 -3.79 -2.17
CA PRO A 143 3.81 -4.11 -3.30
C PRO A 143 4.32 -5.56 -3.26
N SER A 144 4.23 -6.24 -4.41
CA SER A 144 4.69 -7.62 -4.57
C SER A 144 6.19 -7.70 -4.86
N LEU A 145 6.92 -8.50 -4.06
CA LEU A 145 8.34 -8.78 -4.33
C LEU A 145 8.52 -9.63 -5.58
N GLU A 146 7.61 -10.57 -5.82
CA GLU A 146 7.63 -11.40 -7.03
C GLU A 146 7.42 -10.55 -8.29
N SER A 147 6.52 -9.55 -8.24
CA SER A 147 6.31 -8.61 -9.34
C SER A 147 7.54 -7.73 -9.56
N TYR A 148 8.11 -7.20 -8.49
CA TYR A 148 9.34 -6.40 -8.55
C TYR A 148 10.48 -7.17 -9.20
N LEU A 149 10.71 -8.42 -8.77
CA LEU A 149 11.75 -9.28 -9.35
C LEU A 149 11.48 -9.62 -10.81
N LEU A 150 10.22 -9.95 -11.15
CA LEU A 150 9.81 -10.19 -12.54
C LEU A 150 10.13 -8.97 -13.42
N THR A 151 9.78 -7.78 -12.96
CA THR A 151 10.06 -6.52 -13.68
C THR A 151 11.56 -6.36 -13.94
N ARG A 152 12.41 -6.60 -12.92
CA ARG A 152 13.88 -6.48 -13.07
C ARG A 152 14.46 -7.54 -14.00
N ILE A 153 13.98 -8.78 -13.93
CA ILE A 153 14.40 -9.88 -14.83
C ILE A 153 14.03 -9.54 -16.28
N VAL A 154 12.78 -9.17 -16.53
CA VAL A 154 12.29 -8.82 -17.87
C VAL A 154 13.06 -7.65 -18.44
N GLN A 155 13.28 -6.61 -17.63
CA GLN A 155 14.03 -5.43 -18.00
C GLN A 155 15.46 -5.77 -18.44
N GLN A 156 16.17 -6.57 -17.67
CA GLN A 156 17.54 -6.98 -17.94
C GLN A 156 17.61 -7.93 -19.14
N GLN A 157 16.77 -8.95 -19.18
CA GLN A 157 16.78 -9.97 -20.23
C GLN A 157 16.50 -9.40 -21.63
N PHE A 158 15.56 -8.46 -21.71
CA PHE A 158 15.12 -7.87 -22.97
C PHE A 158 15.66 -6.46 -23.23
N ASN A 159 16.59 -6.01 -22.40
CA ASN A 159 17.26 -4.69 -22.52
C ASN A 159 16.28 -3.50 -22.65
N ILE A 160 15.18 -3.53 -21.93
CA ILE A 160 14.17 -2.48 -21.92
C ILE A 160 14.74 -1.28 -21.14
N ASP A 161 14.59 -0.08 -21.71
CA ASP A 161 15.05 1.19 -21.11
C ASP A 161 16.53 1.16 -20.68
N LYS A 162 17.41 0.59 -21.54
CA LYS A 162 18.85 0.36 -21.29
C LYS A 162 19.61 1.52 -20.68
N LYS A 163 19.27 2.76 -21.01
CA LYS A 163 20.01 3.95 -20.57
C LYS A 163 19.89 4.18 -19.06
N GLU A 164 18.87 3.62 -18.44
CA GLU A 164 18.60 3.75 -17.00
C GLU A 164 19.33 2.69 -16.15
N PHE A 165 19.93 1.65 -16.79
CA PHE A 165 20.50 0.46 -16.11
C PHE A 165 22.02 0.30 -16.23
N SER A 166 22.72 1.20 -16.90
CA SER A 166 24.17 1.09 -17.13
C SER A 166 25.04 1.43 -15.90
N GLU A 167 24.52 1.35 -14.69
CA GLU A 167 25.35 1.55 -13.50
C GLU A 167 26.33 0.38 -13.30
N PHE A 168 27.62 0.69 -13.36
CA PHE A 168 28.67 -0.20 -12.87
C PHE A 168 28.53 -0.36 -11.35
N ILE A 169 28.13 -1.55 -10.91
CA ILE A 169 27.91 -1.84 -9.48
C ILE A 169 29.22 -2.37 -8.89
N THR A 170 29.87 -1.57 -8.00
CA THR A 170 31.01 -2.04 -7.21
C THR A 170 30.59 -3.15 -6.22
N GLY A 171 31.53 -4.02 -5.80
CA GLY A 171 31.25 -5.10 -4.87
C GLY A 171 30.58 -4.65 -3.58
N LYS A 172 30.94 -3.48 -3.03
CA LYS A 172 30.28 -2.91 -1.83
C LYS A 172 28.83 -2.53 -2.11
N LYS A 173 28.53 -1.89 -3.24
CA LYS A 173 27.16 -1.55 -3.66
C LYS A 173 26.32 -2.80 -3.92
N ALA A 174 26.90 -3.82 -4.57
CA ALA A 174 26.25 -5.09 -4.82
C ALA A 174 25.85 -5.79 -3.50
N LEU A 175 26.72 -5.79 -2.50
CA LEU A 175 26.43 -6.37 -1.18
C LEU A 175 25.28 -5.64 -0.47
N ILE A 176 25.23 -4.32 -0.56
CA ILE A 176 24.12 -3.52 0.01
C ILE A 176 22.81 -3.84 -0.71
N LYS A 177 22.81 -3.88 -2.05
CA LYS A 177 21.62 -4.25 -2.83
C LYS A 177 21.14 -5.66 -2.51
N TRP A 178 22.07 -6.62 -2.34
CA TRP A 178 21.75 -7.97 -1.91
C TRP A 178 21.11 -8.02 -0.51
N LYS A 179 21.70 -7.32 0.47
CA LYS A 179 21.14 -7.25 1.84
C LYS A 179 19.75 -6.62 1.86
N ASN A 180 19.49 -5.64 1.01
CA ASN A 180 18.17 -5.03 0.86
C ASN A 180 17.20 -6.05 0.24
N LEU A 181 17.60 -6.73 -0.83
CA LEU A 181 16.76 -7.68 -1.56
C LEU A 181 16.29 -8.84 -0.67
N ILE A 182 17.17 -9.45 0.14
CA ILE A 182 16.79 -10.52 1.08
C ILE A 182 15.83 -10.06 2.19
N GLN A 183 15.71 -8.75 2.40
CA GLN A 183 14.69 -8.14 3.26
C GLN A 183 13.43 -7.72 2.47
N GLY A 184 13.39 -8.00 1.17
CA GLY A 184 12.34 -7.56 0.26
C GLY A 184 12.34 -6.04 0.04
N VAL A 185 13.48 -5.37 0.19
CA VAL A 185 13.58 -3.93 -0.05
C VAL A 185 14.10 -3.71 -1.47
N GLY A 186 13.26 -3.14 -2.32
CA GLY A 186 13.59 -2.66 -3.66
C GLY A 186 13.50 -1.14 -3.74
N GLU A 187 13.94 -0.57 -4.84
CA GLU A 187 13.87 0.87 -5.11
C GLU A 187 12.77 1.16 -6.12
N ILE A 188 11.91 2.12 -5.79
CA ILE A 188 10.95 2.76 -6.69
C ILE A 188 11.35 4.24 -6.73
N ASP A 189 11.66 4.77 -7.92
CA ASP A 189 12.11 6.16 -8.12
C ASP A 189 13.26 6.55 -7.16
N GLN A 190 14.25 5.65 -7.05
CA GLN A 190 15.43 5.79 -6.17
C GLN A 190 15.10 5.83 -4.65
N VAL A 191 13.86 5.59 -4.27
CA VAL A 191 13.43 5.52 -2.86
C VAL A 191 13.28 4.05 -2.46
N PRO A 192 13.91 3.60 -1.36
CA PRO A 192 13.79 2.22 -0.90
C PRO A 192 12.40 1.95 -0.34
N HIS A 193 11.73 0.94 -0.90
CA HIS A 193 10.40 0.48 -0.52
C HIS A 193 10.40 -1.00 -0.16
N LYS A 194 9.64 -1.38 0.84
CA LYS A 194 9.39 -2.80 1.15
C LYS A 194 8.39 -3.38 0.15
N HIS A 195 8.78 -4.47 -0.47
CA HIS A 195 7.95 -5.38 -1.25
C HIS A 195 7.81 -6.69 -0.49
N PHE A 196 6.69 -7.38 -0.60
CA PHE A 196 6.39 -8.58 0.17
C PHE A 196 6.21 -9.79 -0.73
N LEU A 197 6.79 -10.92 -0.33
CA LEU A 197 6.37 -12.21 -0.86
C LEU A 197 4.95 -12.52 -0.38
N LYS A 198 4.18 -13.24 -1.19
CA LYS A 198 2.84 -13.69 -0.81
C LYS A 198 2.86 -14.46 0.52
N GLU A 199 3.76 -15.40 0.64
CA GLU A 199 3.91 -16.28 1.81
C GLU A 199 4.39 -15.49 3.05
N GLU A 200 5.33 -14.55 2.88
CA GLU A 200 5.76 -13.65 3.96
C GLU A 200 4.57 -12.86 4.51
N LEU A 201 3.74 -12.32 3.63
CA LEU A 201 2.58 -11.52 4.00
C LEU A 201 1.55 -12.33 4.79
N ILE A 202 1.28 -13.58 4.37
CA ILE A 202 0.40 -14.51 5.10
C ILE A 202 0.94 -14.77 6.51
N LEU A 203 2.24 -15.06 6.64
CA LEU A 203 2.89 -15.30 7.93
C LEU A 203 2.85 -14.08 8.85
N MET A 204 3.09 -12.88 8.30
CA MET A 204 3.06 -11.64 9.07
C MET A 204 1.65 -11.31 9.58
N LEU A 205 0.62 -11.49 8.75
CA LEU A 205 -0.77 -11.27 9.13
C LEU A 205 -1.20 -12.29 10.19
N LYS A 206 -0.89 -13.57 10.02
CA LYS A 206 -1.17 -14.62 11.01
C LYS A 206 -0.51 -14.31 12.36
N LYS A 207 0.79 -13.94 12.36
CA LYS A 207 1.50 -13.52 13.57
C LYS A 207 0.85 -12.29 14.23
N SER A 208 0.20 -11.44 13.43
CA SER A 208 -0.52 -10.26 13.91
C SER A 208 -1.97 -10.55 14.30
N GLY A 209 -2.41 -11.81 14.37
CA GLY A 209 -3.77 -12.24 14.76
C GLY A 209 -4.81 -11.94 13.70
N PHE A 210 -4.47 -12.17 12.42
CA PHE A 210 -5.39 -12.10 11.30
C PHE A 210 -5.35 -13.40 10.49
N ASP A 211 -6.52 -13.96 10.20
CA ASP A 211 -6.68 -15.01 9.21
C ASP A 211 -6.88 -14.44 7.83
N VAL A 212 -6.06 -14.90 6.88
CA VAL A 212 -6.17 -14.48 5.47
C VAL A 212 -7.30 -15.25 4.80
N LEU A 213 -8.33 -14.52 4.33
CA LEU A 213 -9.49 -15.08 3.65
C LEU A 213 -9.32 -15.09 2.13
N GLU A 214 -8.76 -14.01 1.57
CA GLU A 214 -8.52 -13.88 0.14
C GLU A 214 -7.16 -13.22 -0.09
N ILE A 215 -6.44 -13.70 -1.11
CA ILE A 215 -5.27 -13.01 -1.65
C ILE A 215 -5.33 -13.04 -3.18
N LYS A 216 -5.22 -11.88 -3.83
CA LYS A 216 -5.36 -11.71 -5.27
C LYS A 216 -4.32 -10.73 -5.80
N LYS A 217 -4.01 -10.84 -7.09
CA LYS A 217 -3.18 -9.88 -7.82
C LYS A 217 -4.03 -8.71 -8.30
N ILE A 218 -3.60 -7.49 -7.98
CA ILE A 218 -4.05 -6.28 -8.69
C ILE A 218 -3.02 -6.02 -9.78
N GLU A 219 -3.38 -6.32 -11.01
CA GLU A 219 -2.50 -6.27 -12.16
C GLU A 219 -2.51 -4.89 -12.81
N TYR A 220 -1.33 -4.44 -13.22
CA TYR A 220 -1.09 -3.14 -13.84
C TYR A 220 -0.56 -3.29 -15.27
N PRO A 221 -0.70 -2.28 -16.13
CA PRO A 221 -0.04 -2.28 -17.42
C PRO A 221 1.48 -2.09 -17.24
N TRP A 222 2.27 -2.66 -18.14
CA TRP A 222 3.74 -2.51 -18.14
C TRP A 222 4.23 -1.05 -18.28
N THR A 223 3.35 -0.15 -18.70
CA THR A 223 3.63 1.30 -18.73
C THR A 223 3.79 1.93 -17.35
N THR A 224 3.44 1.21 -16.27
CA THR A 224 3.72 1.64 -14.89
C THR A 224 5.17 1.33 -14.47
N GLU A 225 5.83 0.43 -15.18
CA GLU A 225 7.18 -0.05 -14.87
C GLU A 225 8.23 0.43 -15.90
N PHE A 226 7.82 0.61 -17.17
CA PHE A 226 8.69 0.96 -18.26
C PHE A 226 8.16 2.16 -19.04
N ASN A 227 9.06 3.05 -19.46
CA ASN A 227 8.70 4.20 -20.30
C ASN A 227 8.23 3.75 -21.68
N ARG A 228 8.85 2.70 -22.24
CA ARG A 228 8.55 2.17 -23.59
C ARG A 228 8.50 0.64 -23.58
N PRO A 229 7.48 0.03 -22.96
CA PRO A 229 7.36 -1.41 -22.98
C PRO A 229 7.17 -1.93 -24.41
N PRO A 230 7.86 -3.03 -24.79
CA PRO A 230 7.68 -3.63 -26.10
C PRO A 230 6.22 -4.07 -26.33
N ARG A 231 5.73 -3.99 -27.57
CA ARG A 231 4.33 -4.33 -27.91
C ARG A 231 3.95 -5.78 -27.56
N TRP A 232 4.89 -6.71 -27.58
CA TRP A 232 4.65 -8.11 -27.22
C TRP A 232 4.50 -8.33 -25.70
N LEU A 233 4.97 -7.38 -24.88
CA LEU A 233 4.97 -7.50 -23.41
C LEU A 233 3.63 -7.04 -22.84
N HIS A 234 2.62 -7.90 -22.89
CA HIS A 234 1.28 -7.62 -22.38
C HIS A 234 0.83 -8.57 -21.27
N SER A 235 1.45 -9.78 -21.15
CA SER A 235 1.15 -10.77 -20.13
C SER A 235 2.37 -11.66 -19.92
N PRO A 236 2.69 -12.10 -18.66
CA PRO A 236 2.02 -11.66 -17.41
C PRO A 236 2.24 -10.18 -17.13
N LYS A 237 1.39 -9.55 -16.34
CA LYS A 237 1.47 -8.14 -15.96
C LYS A 237 2.14 -7.98 -14.59
N PRO A 238 2.76 -6.83 -14.28
CA PRO A 238 3.17 -6.49 -12.91
C PRO A 238 1.94 -6.35 -12.00
N TRP A 239 2.12 -6.56 -10.69
CA TRP A 239 1.00 -6.56 -9.74
C TRP A 239 1.40 -6.18 -8.32
N ASP A 240 0.42 -5.70 -7.55
CA ASP A 240 0.43 -5.68 -6.10
C ASP A 240 -0.42 -6.83 -5.53
N TRP A 241 -0.15 -7.23 -4.30
CA TRP A 241 -1.01 -8.15 -3.56
C TRP A 241 -2.18 -7.40 -2.93
N MET A 242 -3.39 -7.83 -3.24
CA MET A 242 -4.59 -7.51 -2.47
C MET A 242 -4.87 -8.64 -1.50
N VAL A 243 -5.08 -8.30 -0.24
CA VAL A 243 -5.43 -9.26 0.82
C VAL A 243 -6.71 -8.82 1.50
N VAL A 244 -7.59 -9.79 1.75
CA VAL A 244 -8.67 -9.67 2.73
C VAL A 244 -8.35 -10.56 3.90
N ALA A 245 -8.32 -10.00 5.09
CA ALA A 245 -8.05 -10.73 6.31
C ALA A 245 -9.12 -10.44 7.38
N LYS A 246 -9.42 -11.42 8.21
CA LYS A 246 -10.32 -11.31 9.36
C LYS A 246 -9.50 -11.38 10.63
N LYS A 247 -9.79 -10.49 11.58
CA LYS A 247 -9.16 -10.54 12.89
C LYS A 247 -9.79 -11.61 13.76
N ASP A 248 -8.97 -12.39 14.44
CA ASP A 248 -9.34 -13.34 15.48
C ASP A 248 -10.05 -12.67 16.66
#